data_a381e154c0e3a932198e29cf94c9b01e
#
_entry.id   a381e154c0e3a932198e29cf94c9b01e
#
_cell.length_a   1.000
_cell.length_b   1.000
_cell.length_c   1.000
_cell.angle_alpha   90.00
_cell.angle_beta   90.00
_cell.angle_gamma   90.00
#
_symmetry.space_group_name_H-M   'P 1'
#
loop_
_entity.id
_entity.type
_entity.pdbx_description
1 polymer ?
#
loop_
_entity_poly.entity_id
_entity_poly.type
_entity_poly.pdbx_seq_one_letter_code
_entity_poly.pdbx_strand_id
1 'polypeptide(L)'
;AVDGFRKFQENVPFVALTTMQMREAAERGTLDGFILEYQSYKNDSALSRNYKFTPFGYRHDNPLVSVGETSPEKTEILQKFAEFCSSQEAVERADEYGFNGMEDYVCEYDTVSGDVLVDAQKLYKVNKDNGKPVIGVVVTDTSGSMAGAPLNALQESLINSMKYINA
;
A
#
# COMPACT_ATOMS: atom_id res chain seq x y z
N ALA A 1 2.58 -0.65 25.15
CA ALA A 1 2.48 -0.62 23.66
C ALA A 1 1.22 0.13 23.21
N VAL A 2 0.01 -0.23 23.67
CA VAL A 2 -1.29 0.36 23.22
C VAL A 2 -1.36 1.87 23.45
N ASP A 3 -1.01 2.35 24.64
CA ASP A 3 -1.06 3.78 24.95
C ASP A 3 -0.04 4.60 24.17
N GLY A 4 1.14 4.03 23.90
CA GLY A 4 2.14 4.67 23.03
C GLY A 4 1.66 4.79 21.60
N PHE A 5 1.00 3.75 21.08
CA PHE A 5 0.41 3.77 19.74
C PHE A 5 -0.73 4.81 19.63
N ARG A 6 -1.62 4.89 20.63
CA ARG A 6 -2.68 5.92 20.67
C ARG A 6 -2.11 7.33 20.65
N LYS A 7 -1.12 7.62 21.49
CA LYS A 7 -0.44 8.94 21.50
C LYS A 7 0.22 9.27 20.18
N PHE A 8 0.80 8.28 19.50
CA PHE A 8 1.32 8.46 18.16
C PHE A 8 0.19 8.82 17.18
N GLN A 9 -0.90 8.07 17.19
CA GLN A 9 -2.06 8.30 16.31
C GLN A 9 -2.74 9.67 16.52
N GLU A 10 -2.69 10.24 17.71
CA GLU A 10 -3.21 11.60 17.99
C GLU A 10 -2.54 12.66 17.12
N ASN A 11 -1.30 12.45 16.71
CA ASN A 11 -0.53 13.35 15.87
C ASN A 11 -0.59 12.98 14.36
N VAL A 12 -1.29 11.91 14.00
CA VAL A 12 -1.50 11.55 12.61
C VAL A 12 -2.68 12.35 12.04
N PRO A 13 -2.48 13.27 11.09
CA PRO A 13 -3.54 14.14 10.57
C PRO A 13 -4.59 13.33 9.80
N PHE A 14 -4.17 12.33 9.04
CA PHE A 14 -5.04 11.39 8.34
C PHE A 14 -4.28 10.12 7.95
N VAL A 15 -5.03 9.07 7.68
CA VAL A 15 -4.52 7.83 7.09
C VAL A 15 -4.95 7.80 5.63
N ALA A 16 -4.00 7.87 4.72
CA ALA A 16 -4.27 7.83 3.30
C ALA A 16 -4.75 6.43 2.88
N LEU A 17 -5.76 6.37 2.01
CA LEU A 17 -6.25 5.11 1.45
C LEU A 17 -5.34 4.59 0.33
N THR A 18 -4.59 5.48 -0.31
CA THR A 18 -3.65 5.15 -1.39
C THR A 18 -2.36 5.94 -1.25
N THR A 19 -1.27 5.37 -1.76
CA THR A 19 0.03 6.06 -1.87
C THR A 19 -0.09 7.38 -2.65
N MET A 20 -0.96 7.43 -3.66
CA MET A 20 -1.20 8.64 -4.45
C MET A 20 -1.75 9.78 -3.59
N GLN A 21 -2.77 9.53 -2.78
CA GLN A 21 -3.33 10.55 -1.88
C GLN A 21 -2.29 11.09 -0.90
N MET A 22 -1.45 10.22 -0.37
CA MET A 22 -0.38 10.63 0.53
C MET A 22 0.66 11.49 -0.19
N ARG A 23 1.07 11.10 -1.41
CA ARG A 23 2.01 11.89 -2.24
C ARG A 23 1.45 13.29 -2.54
N GLU A 24 0.20 13.39 -2.97
CA GLU A 24 -0.45 14.68 -3.21
C GLU A 24 -0.47 15.58 -1.96
N ALA A 25 -0.74 15.01 -0.79
CA ALA A 25 -0.71 15.76 0.47
C ALA A 25 0.71 16.23 0.83
N ALA A 26 1.72 15.38 0.62
CA ALA A 26 3.12 15.72 0.82
C ALA A 26 3.59 16.81 -0.16
N GLU A 27 3.24 16.72 -1.43
CA GLU A 27 3.57 17.71 -2.47
C GLU A 27 2.95 19.09 -2.18
N ARG A 28 1.77 19.10 -1.57
CA ARG A 28 1.11 20.34 -1.10
C ARG A 28 1.71 20.92 0.18
N GLY A 29 2.70 20.23 0.77
CA GLY A 29 3.35 20.68 2.02
C GLY A 29 2.46 20.58 3.26
N THR A 30 1.45 19.69 3.24
CA THR A 30 0.53 19.52 4.37
C THR A 30 1.01 18.46 5.37
N LEU A 31 2.11 17.78 5.09
CA LEU A 31 2.68 16.72 5.91
C LEU A 31 4.14 17.05 6.26
N ASP A 32 4.48 16.98 7.54
CA ASP A 32 5.87 17.08 8.01
C ASP A 32 6.63 15.76 7.86
N GLY A 33 5.92 14.63 7.89
CA GLY A 33 6.46 13.29 7.71
C GLY A 33 5.37 12.31 7.32
N PHE A 34 5.76 11.25 6.62
CA PHE A 34 4.86 10.21 6.14
C PHE A 34 5.62 8.92 5.85
N ILE A 35 4.89 7.82 5.68
CA ILE A 35 5.45 6.50 5.37
C ILE A 35 5.28 6.23 3.87
N LEU A 36 6.37 5.83 3.22
CA LEU A 36 6.41 5.56 1.80
C LEU A 36 7.54 4.57 1.47
N GLU A 37 7.35 3.76 0.46
CA GLU A 37 8.40 2.89 -0.07
C GLU A 37 9.52 3.70 -0.71
N TYR A 38 10.76 3.22 -0.55
CA TYR A 38 11.94 3.86 -1.14
C TYR A 38 11.85 4.04 -2.65
N GLN A 39 11.31 3.05 -3.35
CA GLN A 39 11.10 3.10 -4.79
C GLN A 39 10.25 4.31 -5.20
N SER A 40 9.13 4.53 -4.52
CA SER A 40 8.25 5.67 -4.79
C SER A 40 8.92 7.01 -4.47
N TYR A 41 9.67 7.08 -3.37
CA TYR A 41 10.43 8.28 -2.99
C TYR A 41 11.52 8.61 -4.02
N LYS A 42 12.31 7.63 -4.46
CA LYS A 42 13.41 7.83 -5.42
C LYS A 42 12.91 8.37 -6.76
N ASN A 43 11.75 7.92 -7.21
CA ASN A 43 11.19 8.30 -8.51
C ASN A 43 10.35 9.59 -8.47
N ASP A 44 10.23 10.22 -7.30
CA ASP A 44 9.49 11.46 -7.15
C ASP A 44 10.43 12.62 -6.78
N SER A 45 10.67 13.49 -7.78
CA SER A 45 11.61 14.61 -7.61
C SER A 45 11.10 15.69 -6.64
N ALA A 46 9.79 15.80 -6.40
CA ALA A 46 9.25 16.75 -5.43
C ALA A 46 9.48 16.23 -4.01
N LEU A 47 9.27 14.94 -3.79
CA LEU A 47 9.53 14.31 -2.49
C LEU A 47 11.01 14.30 -2.16
N SER A 48 11.86 13.88 -3.09
CA SER A 48 13.32 13.78 -2.86
C SER A 48 14.00 15.13 -2.62
N ARG A 49 13.42 16.24 -3.10
CA ARG A 49 13.93 17.59 -2.80
C ARG A 49 13.48 18.14 -1.47
N ASN A 50 12.28 17.81 -1.03
CA ASN A 50 11.64 18.44 0.13
C ASN A 50 11.71 17.59 1.39
N TYR A 51 11.92 16.28 1.26
CA TYR A 51 11.93 15.33 2.36
C TYR A 51 13.19 14.48 2.36
N LYS A 52 13.62 14.06 3.54
CA LYS A 52 14.71 13.10 3.72
C LYS A 52 14.12 11.71 3.94
N PHE A 53 14.58 10.74 3.16
CA PHE A 53 14.22 9.34 3.41
C PHE A 53 15.03 8.78 4.59
N THR A 54 14.34 8.12 5.50
CA THR A 54 14.93 7.38 6.62
C THR A 54 14.35 5.97 6.58
N PRO A 55 15.16 4.94 6.29
CA PRO A 55 14.66 3.57 6.24
C PRO A 55 14.25 3.08 7.62
N PHE A 56 13.18 2.30 7.71
CA PHE A 56 12.76 1.60 8.91
C PHE A 56 11.89 0.39 8.54
N GLY A 57 11.74 -0.56 9.46
CA GLY A 57 10.89 -1.73 9.27
C GLY A 57 11.53 -2.81 8.40
N TYR A 58 10.71 -3.72 7.90
CA TYR A 58 11.17 -4.84 7.07
C TYR A 58 11.22 -4.47 5.60
N ARG A 59 12.15 -5.10 4.87
CA ARG A 59 12.14 -5.03 3.41
C ARG A 59 10.90 -5.77 2.88
N HIS A 60 10.31 -5.19 1.85
CA HIS A 60 9.20 -5.83 1.13
C HIS A 60 9.76 -6.62 -0.05
N ASP A 61 9.46 -7.90 -0.10
CA ASP A 61 9.73 -8.73 -1.26
C ASP A 61 8.56 -8.64 -2.25
N ASN A 62 8.86 -8.78 -3.53
CA ASN A 62 7.86 -8.89 -4.60
C ASN A 62 7.86 -10.33 -5.12
N PRO A 63 7.26 -11.31 -4.41
CA PRO A 63 7.32 -12.70 -4.79
C PRO A 63 6.45 -12.99 -6.01
N LEU A 64 6.97 -13.82 -6.91
CA LEU A 64 6.16 -14.46 -7.94
C LEU A 64 5.52 -15.73 -7.35
N VAL A 65 4.20 -15.76 -7.29
CA VAL A 65 3.46 -16.90 -6.74
C VAL A 65 2.47 -17.46 -7.75
N SER A 66 2.33 -18.78 -7.78
CA SER A 66 1.25 -19.43 -8.52
C SER A 66 -0.03 -19.41 -7.69
N VAL A 67 -1.15 -19.16 -8.34
CA VAL A 67 -2.48 -19.13 -7.69
C VAL A 67 -3.30 -20.33 -8.18
N GLY A 68 -3.68 -21.19 -7.25
CA GLY A 68 -4.43 -22.41 -7.55
C GLY A 68 -3.60 -23.49 -8.23
N GLU A 69 -4.28 -24.46 -8.85
CA GLU A 69 -3.61 -25.52 -9.62
C GLU A 69 -3.11 -24.96 -10.96
N THR A 70 -1.86 -25.24 -11.26
CA THR A 70 -1.22 -24.83 -12.51
C THR A 70 -1.02 -26.02 -13.44
N SER A 71 -1.36 -25.85 -14.72
CA SER A 71 -0.99 -26.82 -15.74
C SER A 71 0.54 -26.77 -16.01
N PRO A 72 1.13 -27.84 -16.59
CA PRO A 72 2.53 -27.84 -16.96
C PRO A 72 2.93 -26.63 -17.82
N GLU A 73 2.10 -26.22 -18.75
CA GLU A 73 2.34 -25.06 -19.64
C GLU A 73 2.36 -23.75 -18.85
N LYS A 74 1.45 -23.57 -17.89
CA LYS A 74 1.44 -22.38 -17.01
C LYS A 74 2.67 -22.36 -16.13
N THR A 75 3.09 -23.50 -15.61
CA THR A 75 4.30 -23.63 -14.81
C THR A 75 5.54 -23.23 -15.62
N GLU A 76 5.66 -23.69 -16.86
CA GLU A 76 6.74 -23.32 -17.77
C GLU A 76 6.76 -21.80 -18.04
N ILE A 77 5.59 -21.19 -18.27
CA ILE A 77 5.50 -19.74 -18.48
C ILE A 77 5.94 -18.98 -17.22
N LEU A 78 5.50 -19.38 -16.04
CA LEU A 78 5.91 -18.76 -14.78
C LEU A 78 7.42 -18.89 -14.56
N GLN A 79 8.01 -20.04 -14.88
CA GLN A 79 9.44 -20.25 -14.80
C GLN A 79 10.22 -19.33 -15.74
N LYS A 80 9.81 -19.24 -17.02
CA LYS A 80 10.43 -18.31 -17.98
C LYS A 80 10.32 -16.85 -17.56
N PHE A 81 9.19 -16.48 -16.96
CA PHE A 81 9.03 -15.13 -16.40
C PHE A 81 9.96 -14.89 -15.21
N ALA A 82 10.10 -15.87 -14.30
CA ALA A 82 11.06 -15.79 -13.20
C ALA A 82 12.52 -15.67 -13.70
N GLU A 83 12.90 -16.45 -14.71
CA GLU A 83 14.21 -16.38 -15.36
C GLU A 83 14.45 -15.00 -15.99
N PHE A 84 13.46 -14.44 -16.67
CA PHE A 84 13.53 -13.09 -17.21
C PHE A 84 13.71 -12.04 -16.10
N CYS A 85 12.91 -12.09 -15.04
CA CYS A 85 13.03 -11.17 -13.90
C CYS A 85 14.38 -11.25 -13.18
N SER A 86 15.04 -12.42 -13.25
CA SER A 86 16.37 -12.66 -12.67
C SER A 86 17.51 -12.38 -13.64
N SER A 87 17.21 -11.97 -14.87
CA SER A 87 18.25 -11.59 -15.84
C SER A 87 18.99 -10.33 -15.40
N GLN A 88 20.25 -10.21 -15.82
CA GLN A 88 21.07 -9.03 -15.50
C GLN A 88 20.38 -7.73 -15.93
N GLU A 89 19.80 -7.69 -17.13
CA GLU A 89 19.08 -6.52 -17.65
C GLU A 89 17.89 -6.13 -16.78
N ALA A 90 17.09 -7.11 -16.35
CA ALA A 90 15.93 -6.86 -15.52
C ALA A 90 16.33 -6.38 -14.11
N VAL A 91 17.38 -6.94 -13.53
CA VAL A 91 17.92 -6.53 -12.22
C VAL A 91 18.48 -5.11 -12.29
N GLU A 92 19.33 -4.80 -13.28
CA GLU A 92 19.87 -3.45 -13.48
C GLU A 92 18.75 -2.42 -13.64
N ARG A 93 17.70 -2.76 -14.38
CA ARG A 93 16.53 -1.91 -14.54
C ARG A 93 15.73 -1.74 -13.24
N ALA A 94 15.57 -2.80 -12.46
CA ALA A 94 14.95 -2.71 -11.14
C ALA A 94 15.74 -1.78 -10.19
N ASP A 95 17.07 -1.86 -10.21
CA ASP A 95 17.96 -1.00 -9.43
C ASP A 95 17.85 0.48 -9.86
N GLU A 96 17.79 0.73 -11.16
CA GLU A 96 17.59 2.07 -11.71
C GLU A 96 16.29 2.70 -11.17
N TYR A 97 15.23 1.92 -11.08
CA TYR A 97 13.93 2.34 -10.55
C TYR A 97 13.81 2.26 -9.01
N GLY A 98 14.88 1.84 -8.30
CA GLY A 98 14.95 1.86 -6.85
C GLY A 98 14.35 0.64 -6.13
N PHE A 99 14.06 -0.45 -6.85
CA PHE A 99 13.49 -1.64 -6.23
C PHE A 99 14.47 -2.38 -5.30
N ASN A 100 15.73 -2.51 -5.68
CA ASN A 100 16.76 -3.19 -4.87
C ASN A 100 17.62 -2.22 -4.04
N GLY A 101 17.16 -0.99 -3.85
CA GLY A 101 17.89 0.01 -3.09
C GLY A 101 18.06 -0.32 -1.61
N MET A 102 18.96 0.40 -0.93
CA MET A 102 19.20 0.27 0.51
C MET A 102 19.71 -1.13 0.91
N GLU A 103 20.63 -1.70 0.15
CA GLU A 103 21.17 -3.05 0.40
C GLU A 103 21.83 -3.19 1.77
N ASP A 104 22.49 -2.13 2.25
CA ASP A 104 23.16 -2.10 3.57
C ASP A 104 22.19 -1.94 4.74
N TYR A 105 20.89 -1.72 4.46
CA TYR A 105 19.92 -1.55 5.52
C TYR A 105 19.59 -2.89 6.19
N VAL A 106 19.77 -2.93 7.51
CA VAL A 106 19.36 -4.04 8.37
C VAL A 106 18.20 -3.60 9.23
N CYS A 107 17.12 -4.38 9.23
CA CYS A 107 15.97 -4.11 10.08
C CYS A 107 16.35 -4.18 11.56
N GLU A 108 15.99 -3.15 12.33
CA GLU A 108 16.27 -3.06 13.78
C GLU A 108 15.33 -3.92 14.63
N TYR A 109 14.28 -4.47 14.03
CA TYR A 109 13.25 -5.22 14.74
C TYR A 109 13.43 -6.72 14.54
N ASP A 110 13.27 -7.48 15.63
CA ASP A 110 13.23 -8.93 15.57
C ASP A 110 12.00 -9.42 14.80
N THR A 111 12.15 -10.59 14.17
CA THR A 111 11.02 -11.28 13.55
C THR A 111 10.00 -11.66 14.63
N VAL A 112 8.76 -11.26 14.44
CA VAL A 112 7.66 -11.57 15.36
C VAL A 112 6.80 -12.72 14.81
N SER A 113 6.09 -13.41 15.71
CA SER A 113 5.18 -14.48 15.31
C SER A 113 3.96 -13.95 14.57
N GLY A 114 3.33 -14.81 13.77
CA GLY A 114 2.10 -14.44 13.02
C GLY A 114 0.97 -13.96 13.95
N ASP A 115 0.84 -14.52 15.13
CA ASP A 115 -0.18 -14.09 16.11
C ASP A 115 0.04 -12.65 16.56
N VAL A 116 1.30 -12.25 16.81
CA VAL A 116 1.65 -10.87 17.14
C VAL A 116 1.33 -9.91 15.99
N LEU A 117 1.56 -10.31 14.74
CA LEU A 117 1.21 -9.52 13.57
C LEU A 117 -0.31 -9.33 13.46
N VAL A 118 -1.08 -10.40 13.67
CA VAL A 118 -2.56 -10.32 13.67
C VAL A 118 -3.08 -9.39 14.76
N ASP A 119 -2.52 -9.47 15.96
CA ASP A 119 -2.92 -8.61 17.08
C ASP A 119 -2.51 -7.15 16.86
N ALA A 120 -1.34 -6.90 16.28
CA ALA A 120 -0.92 -5.57 15.87
C ALA A 120 -1.85 -4.98 14.79
N GLN A 121 -2.26 -5.81 13.83
CA GLN A 121 -3.21 -5.40 12.79
C GLN A 121 -4.59 -5.04 13.37
N LYS A 122 -5.10 -5.83 14.32
CA LYS A 122 -6.34 -5.52 15.04
C LYS A 122 -6.23 -4.21 15.82
N LEU A 123 -5.11 -4.04 16.54
CA LEU A 123 -4.83 -2.82 17.29
C LEU A 123 -4.82 -1.59 16.38
N TYR A 124 -4.15 -1.70 15.22
CA TYR A 124 -4.14 -0.65 14.21
C TYR A 124 -5.55 -0.33 13.71
N LYS A 125 -6.30 -1.32 13.27
CA LYS A 125 -7.67 -1.14 12.73
C LYS A 125 -8.60 -0.41 13.71
N VAL A 126 -8.51 -0.73 15.00
CA VAL A 126 -9.36 -0.12 16.04
C VAL A 126 -8.96 1.32 16.38
N ASN A 127 -7.68 1.68 16.20
CA ASN A 127 -7.16 2.96 16.67
C ASN A 127 -6.71 3.90 15.54
N LYS A 128 -6.63 3.46 14.29
CA LYS A 128 -6.06 4.23 13.16
C LYS A 128 -6.75 5.59 12.95
N ASP A 129 -8.04 5.66 13.22
CA ASP A 129 -8.85 6.87 13.00
C ASP A 129 -8.94 7.73 14.27
N ASN A 130 -8.30 7.33 15.36
CA ASN A 130 -8.32 8.02 16.67
C ASN A 130 -9.73 8.43 17.13
N GLY A 131 -10.72 7.57 16.86
CA GLY A 131 -12.14 7.82 17.15
C GLY A 131 -12.82 8.89 16.28
N LYS A 132 -12.13 9.38 15.25
CA LYS A 132 -12.72 10.31 14.26
C LYS A 132 -13.63 9.52 13.31
N PRO A 133 -14.82 10.03 12.98
CA PRO A 133 -15.68 9.37 12.01
C PRO A 133 -15.04 9.44 10.61
N VAL A 134 -14.99 8.30 9.94
CA VAL A 134 -14.61 8.24 8.52
C VAL A 134 -15.86 8.53 7.69
N ILE A 135 -15.81 9.61 6.90
CA ILE A 135 -16.92 10.00 6.01
C ILE A 135 -16.48 9.72 4.57
N GLY A 136 -17.12 8.74 3.94
CA GLY A 136 -16.97 8.46 2.52
C GLY A 136 -18.01 9.23 1.71
N VAL A 137 -17.56 9.99 0.71
CA VAL A 137 -18.45 10.63 -0.29
C VAL A 137 -18.23 9.92 -1.61
N VAL A 138 -19.31 9.36 -2.15
CA VAL A 138 -19.28 8.66 -3.45
C VAL A 138 -19.99 9.53 -4.48
N VAL A 139 -19.26 9.94 -5.51
CA VAL A 139 -19.80 10.64 -6.66
C VAL A 139 -19.97 9.66 -7.80
N THR A 140 -21.18 9.52 -8.30
CA THR A 140 -21.51 8.56 -9.35
C THR A 140 -22.07 9.25 -10.59
N ASP A 141 -21.79 8.71 -11.76
CA ASP A 141 -22.43 9.11 -13.00
C ASP A 141 -23.83 8.48 -13.07
N THR A 142 -24.85 9.32 -13.20
CA THR A 142 -26.26 8.93 -13.39
C THR A 142 -26.84 9.44 -14.70
N SER A 143 -25.97 9.73 -15.69
CA SER A 143 -26.39 10.17 -17.03
C SER A 143 -27.26 9.11 -17.72
N GLY A 144 -27.92 9.50 -18.80
CA GLY A 144 -28.83 8.64 -19.55
C GLY A 144 -28.20 7.34 -20.07
N SER A 145 -26.88 7.32 -20.32
CA SER A 145 -26.13 6.13 -20.71
C SER A 145 -26.02 5.09 -19.60
N MET A 146 -26.20 5.49 -18.34
CA MET A 146 -26.21 4.60 -17.18
C MET A 146 -27.58 3.95 -16.92
N ALA A 147 -28.64 4.33 -17.65
CA ALA A 147 -29.97 3.82 -17.40
C ALA A 147 -30.06 2.28 -17.55
N GLY A 148 -30.81 1.63 -16.68
CA GLY A 148 -31.04 0.20 -16.68
C GLY A 148 -29.92 -0.63 -16.02
N ALA A 149 -29.40 -1.62 -16.73
CA ALA A 149 -28.43 -2.57 -16.14
C ALA A 149 -27.16 -1.93 -15.56
N PRO A 150 -26.52 -0.92 -16.18
CA PRO A 150 -25.35 -0.27 -15.60
C PRO A 150 -25.63 0.40 -14.24
N LEU A 151 -26.75 1.10 -14.13
CA LEU A 151 -27.14 1.77 -12.87
C LEU A 151 -27.46 0.75 -11.76
N ASN A 152 -28.14 -0.33 -12.10
CA ASN A 152 -28.43 -1.40 -11.15
C ASN A 152 -27.13 -2.05 -10.64
N ALA A 153 -26.17 -2.34 -11.53
CA ALA A 153 -24.88 -2.90 -11.16
C ALA A 153 -24.08 -1.95 -10.27
N LEU A 154 -24.12 -0.64 -10.55
CA LEU A 154 -23.51 0.37 -9.71
C LEU A 154 -24.11 0.40 -8.30
N GLN A 155 -25.45 0.39 -8.21
CA GLN A 155 -26.15 0.38 -6.93
C GLN A 155 -25.82 -0.86 -6.10
N GLU A 156 -25.82 -2.05 -6.70
CA GLU A 156 -25.43 -3.30 -6.03
C GLU A 156 -23.99 -3.26 -5.56
N SER A 157 -23.07 -2.74 -6.39
CA SER A 157 -21.66 -2.58 -6.01
C SER A 157 -21.48 -1.63 -4.83
N LEU A 158 -22.20 -0.51 -4.80
CA LEU A 158 -22.16 0.44 -3.68
C LEU A 158 -22.72 -0.18 -2.39
N ILE A 159 -23.86 -0.87 -2.45
CA ILE A 159 -24.43 -1.57 -1.29
C ILE A 159 -23.47 -2.64 -0.76
N ASN A 160 -22.84 -3.39 -1.65
CA ASN A 160 -21.86 -4.39 -1.25
C ASN A 160 -20.60 -3.76 -0.65
N SER A 161 -20.10 -2.65 -1.21
CA SER A 161 -18.91 -1.97 -0.67
C SER A 161 -19.13 -1.41 0.74
N MET A 162 -20.36 -0.99 1.08
CA MET A 162 -20.70 -0.53 2.43
C MET A 162 -20.42 -1.56 3.52
N LYS A 163 -20.46 -2.85 3.21
CA LYS A 163 -20.14 -3.93 4.14
C LYS A 163 -18.66 -3.93 4.57
N TYR A 164 -17.79 -3.33 3.77
CA TYR A 164 -16.34 -3.28 3.98
C TYR A 164 -15.84 -1.96 4.57
N ILE A 165 -16.66 -0.90 4.54
CA ILE A 165 -16.29 0.43 5.06
C ILE A 165 -16.17 0.43 6.60
N ASN A 166 -16.89 -0.45 7.27
CA ASN A 166 -16.93 -0.56 8.75
C ASN A 166 -16.16 -1.78 9.30
N ALA A 167 -15.32 -2.42 8.49
CA ALA A 167 -14.60 -3.63 8.87
C ALA A 167 -13.16 -3.32 9.31
#